data_47cf60774d10333b208b997b08416244
#
_entry.id   47cf60774d10333b208b997b08416244
#
_cell.length_a   1.000
_cell.length_b   1.000
_cell.length_c   1.000
_cell.angle_alpha   90.00
_cell.angle_beta   90.00
_cell.angle_gamma   90.00
#
_symmetry.space_group_name_H-M   'P 1'
#
loop_
_entity.id
_entity.type
_entity.pdbx_description
1 polymer ?
#
loop_
_entity_poly.entity_id
_entity_poly.type
_entity_poly.pdbx_seq_one_letter_code
_entity_poly.pdbx_strand_id
1 'polypeptide(L)'
;MELQQFISPCHFGMEAILKREIYDLGYDIVKVEDGRVTYEGDMETICRANIHLRTTERVLLKVGEFHAETFDELFEAVKAIPWENYLPVDAKFWVTKASSVKSKLFSPSDIQKYTQRVRRTCLFKPIHTVVLLQSFYNCFFYNRLNIR
;
A
#
# COMPACT_ATOMS: atom_id res chain seq x y z
N MET A 1 -16.89 -11.45 -5.27
CA MET A 1 -15.79 -10.95 -4.44
C MET A 1 -15.13 -9.82 -5.22
N GLU A 2 -14.88 -8.69 -4.60
CA GLU A 2 -14.12 -7.62 -5.27
C GLU A 2 -12.65 -8.02 -5.37
N LEU A 3 -12.12 -8.03 -6.59
CA LEU A 3 -10.70 -8.22 -6.83
C LEU A 3 -9.95 -6.98 -6.36
N GLN A 4 -8.92 -7.20 -5.59
CA GLN A 4 -8.04 -6.17 -5.05
C GLN A 4 -6.68 -6.25 -5.75
N GLN A 5 -6.01 -5.12 -5.89
CA GLN A 5 -4.66 -5.09 -6.44
C GLN A 5 -3.61 -5.16 -5.33
N PHE A 6 -2.64 -6.03 -5.52
CA PHE A 6 -1.51 -6.21 -4.62
C PHE A 6 -0.21 -5.84 -5.31
N ILE A 7 0.72 -5.31 -4.54
CA ILE A 7 2.06 -4.94 -4.99
C ILE A 7 3.08 -5.69 -4.16
N SER A 8 3.91 -6.47 -4.80
CA SER A 8 5.03 -7.17 -4.17
C SER A 8 6.35 -6.58 -4.64
N PRO A 9 7.04 -5.79 -3.79
CA PRO A 9 8.40 -5.34 -4.10
C PRO A 9 9.40 -6.48 -3.98
N CYS A 10 10.42 -6.44 -4.83
CA CYS A 10 11.54 -7.38 -4.85
C CYS A 10 12.85 -6.65 -5.13
N HIS A 11 13.96 -7.33 -4.97
CA HIS A 11 15.25 -6.81 -5.41
C HIS A 11 15.30 -6.71 -6.94
N PHE A 12 16.02 -5.71 -7.45
CA PHE A 12 16.22 -5.52 -8.88
C PHE A 12 16.80 -6.77 -9.53
N GLY A 13 16.22 -7.18 -10.65
CA GLY A 13 16.60 -8.38 -11.39
C GLY A 13 15.84 -9.65 -10.94
N MET A 14 15.05 -9.59 -9.88
CA MET A 14 14.24 -10.70 -9.37
C MET A 14 12.80 -10.69 -9.91
N GLU A 15 12.43 -9.68 -10.68
CA GLU A 15 11.06 -9.46 -11.16
C GLU A 15 10.54 -10.67 -11.96
N ALA A 16 11.38 -11.26 -12.80
CA ALA A 16 11.00 -12.41 -13.60
C ALA A 16 10.71 -13.66 -12.75
N ILE A 17 11.47 -13.86 -11.68
CA ILE A 17 11.29 -14.96 -10.74
C ILE A 17 10.02 -14.74 -9.92
N LEU A 18 9.86 -13.53 -9.35
CA LEU A 18 8.67 -13.16 -8.60
C LEU A 18 7.41 -13.26 -9.45
N LYS A 19 7.47 -12.81 -10.70
CA LYS A 19 6.38 -12.97 -11.67
C LYS A 19 5.95 -14.43 -11.81
N ARG A 20 6.91 -15.34 -11.94
CA ARG A 20 6.63 -16.76 -12.06
C ARG A 20 6.03 -17.33 -10.79
N GLU A 21 6.55 -16.96 -9.61
CA GLU A 21 5.98 -17.40 -8.32
C GLU A 21 4.52 -16.96 -8.16
N ILE A 22 4.18 -15.72 -8.55
CA ILE A 22 2.81 -15.19 -8.49
C ILE A 22 1.90 -15.96 -9.47
N TYR A 23 2.39 -16.22 -10.67
CA TYR A 23 1.65 -16.97 -11.68
C TYR A 23 1.40 -18.42 -11.23
N ASP A 24 2.38 -19.07 -10.61
CA ASP A 24 2.27 -20.43 -10.09
C ASP A 24 1.25 -20.52 -8.91
N LEU A 25 0.98 -19.41 -8.22
CA LEU A 25 -0.09 -19.30 -7.22
C LEU A 25 -1.48 -19.10 -7.84
N GLY A 26 -1.58 -18.89 -9.15
CA GLY A 26 -2.82 -18.73 -9.89
C GLY A 26 -3.35 -17.29 -9.90
N TYR A 27 -2.51 -16.28 -9.68
CA TYR A 27 -2.91 -14.87 -9.71
C TYR A 27 -2.56 -14.20 -11.04
N ASP A 28 -3.46 -13.32 -11.49
CA ASP A 28 -3.27 -12.53 -12.71
C ASP A 28 -2.36 -11.33 -12.46
N ILE A 29 -1.37 -11.17 -13.35
CA ILE A 29 -0.40 -10.11 -13.26
C ILE A 29 -0.88 -8.90 -14.04
N VAL A 30 -1.05 -7.77 -13.35
CA VAL A 30 -1.47 -6.50 -13.93
C VAL A 30 -0.28 -5.75 -14.53
N LYS A 31 0.82 -5.65 -13.79
CA LYS A 31 1.97 -4.86 -14.19
C LYS A 31 3.26 -5.36 -13.57
N VAL A 32 4.33 -5.35 -14.37
CA VAL A 32 5.70 -5.59 -13.90
C VAL A 32 6.49 -4.30 -14.09
N GLU A 33 7.11 -3.83 -13.04
CA GLU A 33 7.96 -2.64 -13.03
C GLU A 33 9.28 -2.98 -12.33
N ASP A 34 10.29 -2.16 -12.52
CA ASP A 34 11.59 -2.34 -11.87
C ASP A 34 11.43 -2.42 -10.35
N GLY A 35 11.84 -3.55 -9.78
CA GLY A 35 11.79 -3.84 -8.36
C GLY A 35 10.40 -4.13 -7.79
N ARG A 36 9.36 -4.38 -8.62
CA ARG A 36 8.02 -4.74 -8.13
C ARG A 36 7.12 -5.40 -9.17
N VAL A 37 6.20 -6.22 -8.69
CA VAL A 37 5.13 -6.84 -9.49
C VAL A 37 3.78 -6.48 -8.86
N THR A 38 2.85 -6.04 -9.70
CA THR A 38 1.44 -5.77 -9.33
C THR A 38 0.58 -6.89 -9.90
N TYR A 39 -0.29 -7.46 -9.07
CA TYR A 39 -1.18 -8.56 -9.42
C TYR A 39 -2.54 -8.39 -8.74
N GLU A 40 -3.55 -9.12 -9.21
CA GLU A 40 -4.91 -9.11 -8.67
C GLU A 40 -5.21 -10.38 -7.90
N GLY A 41 -6.05 -10.24 -6.89
CA GLY A 41 -6.53 -11.35 -6.09
C GLY A 41 -7.59 -10.92 -5.08
N ASP A 42 -8.04 -11.85 -4.28
CA ASP A 42 -8.95 -11.62 -3.16
C ASP A 42 -8.22 -11.30 -1.86
N MET A 43 -8.93 -11.10 -0.77
CA MET A 43 -8.32 -10.83 0.53
C MET A 43 -7.53 -12.03 1.08
N GLU A 44 -7.84 -13.26 0.66
CA GLU A 44 -7.09 -14.46 1.03
C GLU A 44 -5.69 -14.46 0.37
N THR A 45 -5.56 -13.78 -0.76
CA THR A 45 -4.29 -13.60 -1.47
C THR A 45 -3.20 -13.05 -0.57
N ILE A 46 -3.53 -12.17 0.39
CA ILE A 46 -2.56 -11.63 1.35
C ILE A 46 -1.89 -12.77 2.13
N CYS A 47 -2.68 -13.68 2.66
CA CYS A 47 -2.18 -14.80 3.45
C CYS A 47 -1.36 -15.77 2.58
N ARG A 48 -1.92 -16.16 1.44
CA ARG A 48 -1.25 -17.10 0.52
C ARG A 48 0.06 -16.54 -0.03
N ALA A 49 0.07 -15.26 -0.45
CA ALA A 49 1.27 -14.60 -0.96
C ALA A 49 2.37 -14.49 0.10
N ASN A 50 2.03 -14.14 1.36
CA ASN A 50 3.01 -14.06 2.44
C ASN A 50 3.62 -15.44 2.82
N ILE A 51 2.88 -16.53 2.62
CA ILE A 51 3.37 -17.89 2.92
C ILE A 51 4.23 -18.44 1.78
N HIS A 52 3.83 -18.20 0.54
CA HIS A 52 4.39 -18.92 -0.61
C HIS A 52 5.41 -18.11 -1.41
N LEU A 53 5.31 -16.76 -1.46
CA LEU A 53 6.28 -15.95 -2.19
C LEU A 53 7.61 -15.88 -1.42
N ARG A 54 8.71 -16.23 -2.08
CA ARG A 54 10.07 -16.30 -1.51
C ARG A 54 10.92 -15.11 -1.88
N THR A 55 10.65 -14.51 -3.04
CA THR A 55 11.46 -13.42 -3.62
C THR A 55 10.92 -12.03 -3.32
N THR A 56 9.73 -11.94 -2.72
CA THR A 56 9.15 -10.67 -2.27
C THR A 56 9.66 -10.26 -0.89
N GLU A 57 9.88 -8.96 -0.69
CA GLU A 57 10.17 -8.43 0.63
C GLU A 57 8.91 -8.29 1.50
N ARG A 58 7.78 -8.00 0.87
CA ARG A 58 6.49 -7.78 1.53
C ARG A 58 5.35 -7.80 0.54
N VAL A 59 4.12 -7.99 1.02
CA VAL A 59 2.90 -7.87 0.22
C VAL A 59 2.17 -6.60 0.62
N LEU A 60 1.84 -5.75 -0.35
CA LEU A 60 1.20 -4.45 -0.17
C LEU A 60 -0.16 -4.45 -0.84
N LEU A 61 -1.20 -4.04 -0.13
CA LEU A 61 -2.51 -3.79 -0.71
C LEU A 61 -2.50 -2.40 -1.37
N LYS A 62 -2.86 -2.31 -2.65
CA LYS A 62 -3.02 -1.05 -3.36
C LYS A 62 -4.39 -0.46 -3.06
N VAL A 63 -4.44 0.56 -2.24
CA VAL A 63 -5.69 1.21 -1.79
C VAL A 63 -6.19 2.26 -2.78
N GLY A 64 -5.29 2.93 -3.48
CA GLY A 64 -5.65 3.96 -4.45
C GLY A 64 -4.48 4.39 -5.33
N GLU A 65 -4.81 4.99 -6.45
CA GLU A 65 -3.87 5.62 -7.37
C GLU A 65 -4.50 6.91 -7.88
N PHE A 66 -3.79 8.03 -7.77
CA PHE A 66 -4.26 9.33 -8.22
C PHE A 66 -3.07 10.23 -8.59
N HIS A 67 -3.37 11.27 -9.34
CA HIS A 67 -2.42 12.31 -9.70
C HIS A 67 -2.60 13.53 -8.80
N ALA A 68 -1.50 14.08 -8.25
CA ALA A 68 -1.52 15.28 -7.45
C ALA A 68 -0.24 16.09 -7.71
N GLU A 69 -0.39 17.36 -8.05
CA GLU A 69 0.73 18.29 -8.26
C GLU A 69 0.97 19.19 -7.05
N THR A 70 -0.04 19.34 -6.19
CA THR A 70 0.03 20.15 -4.96
C THR A 70 -0.25 19.31 -3.71
N PHE A 71 0.19 19.80 -2.55
CA PHE A 71 -0.09 19.14 -1.28
C PHE A 71 -1.58 19.16 -0.90
N ASP A 72 -2.33 20.16 -1.36
CA ASP A 72 -3.77 20.23 -1.12
C ASP A 72 -4.53 19.22 -1.95
N GLU A 73 -4.16 19.02 -3.23
CA GLU A 73 -4.69 17.96 -4.08
C GLU A 73 -4.37 16.58 -3.48
N LEU A 74 -3.13 16.37 -3.01
CA LEU A 74 -2.73 15.17 -2.32
C LEU A 74 -3.63 14.90 -1.11
N PHE A 75 -3.87 15.92 -0.29
CA PHE A 75 -4.70 15.79 0.90
C PHE A 75 -6.15 15.41 0.55
N GLU A 76 -6.77 16.11 -0.40
CA GLU A 76 -8.16 15.83 -0.81
C GLU A 76 -8.29 14.47 -1.49
N ALA A 77 -7.34 14.07 -2.31
CA ALA A 77 -7.34 12.76 -2.95
C ALA A 77 -7.19 11.62 -1.93
N VAL A 78 -6.30 11.75 -0.95
CA VAL A 78 -6.14 10.76 0.13
C VAL A 78 -7.39 10.71 1.02
N LYS A 79 -8.04 11.85 1.27
CA LYS A 79 -9.27 11.96 2.04
C LYS A 79 -10.46 11.30 1.34
N ALA A 80 -10.49 11.34 0.00
CA ALA A 80 -11.54 10.75 -0.82
C ALA A 80 -11.52 9.22 -0.83
N ILE A 81 -10.43 8.58 -0.37
CA ILE A 81 -10.35 7.13 -0.27
C ILE A 81 -11.32 6.63 0.81
N PRO A 82 -12.14 5.60 0.52
CA PRO A 82 -13.08 5.03 1.49
C PRO A 82 -12.35 4.18 2.54
N TRP A 83 -11.71 4.85 3.51
CA TRP A 83 -10.89 4.21 4.54
C TRP A 83 -11.65 3.21 5.41
N GLU A 84 -12.96 3.38 5.54
CA GLU A 84 -13.83 2.51 6.32
C GLU A 84 -13.82 1.06 5.81
N ASN A 85 -13.57 0.87 4.49
CA ASN A 85 -13.49 -0.46 3.88
C ASN A 85 -12.20 -1.19 4.23
N TYR A 86 -11.17 -0.47 4.64
CA TYR A 86 -9.83 -1.01 4.86
C TYR A 86 -9.41 -1.00 6.33
N LEU A 87 -9.95 -0.07 7.11
CA LEU A 87 -9.52 0.16 8.48
C LEU A 87 -10.74 0.28 9.41
N PRO A 88 -10.76 -0.43 10.55
CA PRO A 88 -11.78 -0.20 11.57
C PRO A 88 -11.65 1.21 12.15
N VAL A 89 -12.75 1.75 12.68
CA VAL A 89 -12.87 3.13 13.18
C VAL A 89 -11.84 3.47 14.26
N ASP A 90 -11.43 2.50 15.04
CA ASP A 90 -10.43 2.62 16.11
C ASP A 90 -9.00 2.31 15.65
N ALA A 91 -8.80 1.97 14.37
CA ALA A 91 -7.49 1.66 13.84
C ALA A 91 -6.54 2.85 13.94
N LYS A 92 -5.32 2.56 14.37
CA LYS A 92 -4.23 3.52 14.32
C LYS A 92 -3.48 3.35 13.01
N PHE A 93 -3.63 4.35 12.18
CA PHE A 93 -2.95 4.43 10.90
C PHE A 93 -1.65 5.23 11.02
N TRP A 94 -0.57 4.68 10.52
CA TRP A 94 0.72 5.33 10.49
C TRP A 94 1.37 5.24 9.11
N VAL A 95 1.78 6.37 8.55
CA VAL A 95 2.53 6.40 7.29
C VAL A 95 4.01 6.15 7.61
N THR A 96 4.47 4.92 7.37
CA THR A 96 5.84 4.52 7.70
C THR A 96 6.87 4.99 6.69
N LYS A 97 6.51 5.05 5.41
CA LYS A 97 7.44 5.44 4.36
C LYS A 97 6.70 6.16 3.22
N ALA A 98 7.17 7.34 2.87
CA ALA A 98 6.83 8.02 1.64
C ALA A 98 8.03 7.97 0.69
N SER A 99 7.77 7.87 -0.61
CA SER A 99 8.80 7.86 -1.64
C SER A 99 8.36 8.80 -2.76
N SER A 100 9.24 9.70 -3.17
CA SER A 100 9.02 10.62 -4.28
C SER A 100 10.07 10.36 -5.36
N VAL A 101 9.62 9.98 -6.56
CA VAL A 101 10.47 9.73 -7.72
C VAL A 101 9.92 10.50 -8.90
N LYS A 102 10.71 11.44 -9.43
CA LYS A 102 10.35 12.29 -10.57
C LYS A 102 9.01 13.03 -10.38
N SER A 103 8.73 13.47 -9.16
CA SER A 103 7.50 14.17 -8.79
C SER A 103 7.78 15.64 -8.48
N LYS A 104 6.80 16.53 -8.75
CA LYS A 104 6.83 17.94 -8.30
C LYS A 104 6.85 18.02 -6.77
N LEU A 105 6.22 17.08 -6.09
CA LEU A 105 6.25 16.95 -4.64
C LEU A 105 7.50 16.16 -4.21
N PHE A 106 8.63 16.84 -4.11
CA PHE A 106 9.93 16.22 -3.91
C PHE A 106 10.25 15.90 -2.44
N SER A 107 9.50 16.43 -1.46
CA SER A 107 9.76 16.20 -0.04
C SER A 107 8.97 15.00 0.50
N PRO A 108 9.61 13.82 0.70
CA PRO A 108 8.92 12.66 1.27
C PRO A 108 8.38 12.91 2.68
N SER A 109 9.08 13.73 3.48
CA SER A 109 8.67 14.08 4.84
C SER A 109 7.36 14.86 4.86
N ASP A 110 7.18 15.78 3.91
CA ASP A 110 5.96 16.58 3.82
C ASP A 110 4.80 15.74 3.27
N ILE A 111 5.04 14.91 2.24
CA ILE A 111 4.06 13.94 1.76
C ILE A 111 3.56 13.08 2.95
N GLN A 112 4.47 12.58 3.77
CA GLN A 112 4.11 11.78 4.95
C GLN A 112 3.28 12.57 5.96
N LYS A 113 3.65 13.83 6.25
CA LYS A 113 2.91 14.70 7.17
C LYS A 113 1.49 15.00 6.67
N TYR A 114 1.34 15.38 5.39
CA TYR A 114 0.04 15.68 4.80
C TYR A 114 -0.86 14.45 4.74
N THR A 115 -0.34 13.29 4.33
CA THR A 115 -1.08 12.03 4.32
C THR A 115 -1.51 11.63 5.74
N GLN A 116 -0.63 11.80 6.73
CA GLN A 116 -0.96 11.49 8.12
C GLN A 116 -1.96 12.47 8.73
N ARG A 117 -2.04 13.71 8.24
CA ARG A 117 -3.01 14.73 8.67
C ARG A 117 -4.45 14.33 8.32
N VAL A 118 -4.65 13.65 7.17
CA VAL A 118 -5.97 13.13 6.75
C VAL A 118 -6.59 12.26 7.83
N ARG A 119 -5.80 11.44 8.51
CA ARG A 119 -6.25 10.61 9.64
C ARG A 119 -6.96 11.41 10.73
N ARG A 120 -6.46 12.60 11.09
CA ARG A 120 -7.06 13.45 12.14
C ARG A 120 -8.38 14.05 11.71
N THR A 121 -8.62 14.14 10.41
CA THR A 121 -9.80 14.80 9.83
C THR A 121 -10.91 13.81 9.52
N CYS A 122 -10.58 12.59 9.09
CA CYS A 122 -11.55 11.58 8.65
C CYS A 122 -11.90 10.53 9.73
N LEU A 123 -10.96 10.25 10.64
CA LEU A 123 -11.17 9.28 11.73
C LEU A 123 -11.33 10.05 13.05
N PHE A 124 -12.55 10.53 13.30
CA PHE A 124 -12.88 11.26 14.50
C PHE A 124 -12.96 10.32 15.72
N LYS A 125 -11.86 10.15 16.46
CA LYS A 125 -11.82 10.10 17.95
C LYS A 125 -10.38 9.97 18.45
N PRO A 126 -9.96 10.70 19.47
CA PRO A 126 -8.69 10.51 20.12
C PRO A 126 -8.77 9.31 21.06
N ILE A 127 -8.33 8.16 20.64
CA ILE A 127 -8.19 7.02 21.53
C ILE A 127 -6.72 6.61 21.57
N HIS A 128 -6.18 6.68 22.77
CA HIS A 128 -4.87 6.16 23.14
C HIS A 128 -4.87 4.64 23.11
N THR A 129 -4.45 4.01 22.06
CA THR A 129 -3.85 2.67 22.11
C THR A 129 -3.15 2.37 20.81
N VAL A 130 -1.87 2.07 20.88
CA VAL A 130 -1.08 1.57 19.75
C VAL A 130 -1.42 0.10 19.61
N VAL A 131 -2.31 -0.24 18.71
CA VAL A 131 -2.37 -1.61 18.21
C VAL A 131 -1.48 -1.63 16.98
N LEU A 132 -0.22 -1.99 17.20
CA LEU A 132 0.55 -2.69 16.20
C LEU A 132 -0.25 -3.96 15.92
N LEU A 133 -1.02 -3.98 14.82
CA LEU A 133 -1.35 -5.23 14.16
C LEU A 133 -0.05 -5.75 13.53
N GLN A 134 0.89 -6.03 14.39
CA GLN A 134 1.94 -6.99 14.18
C GLN A 134 1.29 -8.34 14.47
N SER A 135 0.25 -8.63 13.72
CA SER A 135 -0.28 -9.97 13.62
C SER A 135 0.77 -10.75 12.84
N PHE A 136 1.40 -11.65 13.47
CA PHE A 136 2.29 -12.79 13.18
C PHE A 136 2.78 -13.06 11.74
N TYR A 137 2.37 -12.30 10.75
CA TYR A 137 2.80 -12.33 9.37
C TYR A 137 3.04 -10.88 8.96
N ASN A 138 4.15 -10.59 8.30
CA ASN A 138 4.58 -9.28 7.80
C ASN A 138 3.57 -8.61 6.83
N CYS A 139 2.29 -8.60 7.16
CA CYS A 139 1.23 -7.93 6.45
C CYS A 139 1.21 -6.46 6.87
N PHE A 140 2.08 -5.67 6.28
CA PHE A 140 2.02 -4.24 6.40
C PHE A 140 1.02 -3.71 5.38
N PHE A 141 -0.05 -3.07 5.85
CA PHE A 141 -0.81 -2.14 5.04
C PHE A 141 0.12 -0.98 4.67
N TYR A 142 0.67 -1.03 3.49
CA TYR A 142 1.51 0.02 2.98
C TYR A 142 0.68 0.85 1.99
N ASN A 143 0.22 2.00 2.43
CA ASN A 143 -0.30 3.00 1.52
C ASN A 143 0.83 3.51 0.65
N ARG A 144 0.99 2.93 -0.52
CA ARG A 144 1.80 3.54 -1.54
C ARG A 144 0.91 4.46 -2.37
N LEU A 145 0.89 5.72 -2.01
CA LEU A 145 0.41 6.79 -2.86
C LEU A 145 1.40 6.92 -4.02
N ASN A 146 1.02 6.46 -5.21
CA ASN A 146 1.79 6.70 -6.42
C ASN A 146 1.47 8.13 -6.88
N ILE A 147 2.26 9.09 -6.44
CA ILE A 147 2.20 10.48 -6.91
C ILE A 147 3.13 10.55 -8.11
N ARG A 148 2.55 10.74 -9.28
CA ARG A 148 3.26 11.05 -10.53
C ARG A 148 3.15 12.52 -10.85
#